data_32c6eafd700f60199233a97076d0a5b2
#
_entry.id   32c6eafd700f60199233a97076d0a5b2
#
_cell.length_a   1.000
_cell.length_b   1.000
_cell.length_c   1.000
_cell.angle_alpha   90.00
_cell.angle_beta   90.00
_cell.angle_gamma   90.00
#
_symmetry.space_group_name_H-M   'P 1'
#
loop_
_entity.id
_entity.type
_entity.pdbx_description
1 polymer ?
#
loop_
_entity_poly.entity_id
_entity_poly.type
_entity_poly.pdbx_seq_one_letter_code
_entity_poly.pdbx_strand_id
1 'polypeptide(L)'
;MAKRILSAAALLLMLALAGCSILNNPSATVFTAQESESFGPYKHYFNTLSDNGKRAYNAILGEIEQLPERIEVPQLNNDELEQVWLALMYDNPELIMFGRECTLSSENRKFWFSCDYAMSKEDYDRKKSELQAKTDSFAAELAKKESAFDKELFIHDTLIDMCEYMSSEDIIYSTPYGALVNGKASCEGYAKAAKLLLDRAGIENYVICGTAKRGDGESEGHMWNIVYLDGRPYNLDLTWDDPVGEEVSQNRRYAYFNVTDAEILKTHTFSDSAACCVATDYNYFVKLGRQFDAYDANMRSSLAEIFKGHKSGDKIDIRFSTEKVYKQAVKGLFENEEVYRVLSVAAVGKRSFSTKQIKYIADDEHFIIEFILV
;
A
#
# COMPACT_ATOMS: atom_id res chain seq x y z
N MET A 1 -17.83 -24.39 21.10
CA MET A 1 -18.39 -23.00 21.06
C MET A 1 -17.35 -22.13 20.37
N ALA A 2 -17.47 -22.00 19.07
CA ALA A 2 -16.55 -21.19 18.28
C ALA A 2 -16.94 -19.70 18.45
N LYS A 3 -16.06 -18.92 19.04
CA LYS A 3 -16.17 -17.46 19.05
C LYS A 3 -15.90 -16.98 17.62
N ARG A 4 -16.94 -16.47 16.95
CA ARG A 4 -16.78 -15.71 15.72
C ARG A 4 -16.01 -14.43 16.05
N ILE A 5 -14.78 -14.35 15.59
CA ILE A 5 -14.02 -13.10 15.54
C ILE A 5 -14.54 -12.41 14.28
N LEU A 6 -15.37 -11.40 14.44
CA LEU A 6 -15.67 -10.46 13.36
C LEU A 6 -14.40 -9.64 13.12
N SER A 7 -13.73 -9.85 12.00
CA SER A 7 -12.65 -8.98 11.58
C SER A 7 -13.25 -7.62 11.22
N ALA A 8 -12.80 -6.57 11.90
CA ALA A 8 -13.25 -5.20 11.75
C ALA A 8 -12.62 -4.51 10.52
N ALA A 9 -12.54 -5.21 9.40
CA ALA A 9 -12.09 -4.65 8.13
C ALA A 9 -13.26 -4.40 7.16
N ALA A 10 -14.48 -4.27 7.69
CA ALA A 10 -15.56 -3.69 6.91
C ALA A 10 -15.51 -2.19 7.13
N LEU A 11 -14.78 -1.48 6.27
CA LEU A 11 -14.93 -0.03 6.12
C LEU A 11 -16.30 0.25 5.49
N LEU A 12 -17.37 -0.02 6.23
CA LEU A 12 -18.63 0.65 6.03
C LEU A 12 -18.40 2.05 6.62
N LEU A 13 -18.17 3.03 5.74
CA LEU A 13 -18.32 4.44 6.07
C LEU A 13 -19.76 4.61 6.54
N MET A 14 -20.02 4.42 7.82
CA MET A 14 -21.30 4.81 8.40
C MET A 14 -21.25 6.33 8.57
N LEU A 15 -21.67 7.05 7.51
CA LEU A 15 -22.14 8.41 7.69
C LEU A 15 -23.36 8.32 8.63
N ALA A 16 -23.19 8.76 9.87
CA ALA A 16 -24.31 8.94 10.77
C ALA A 16 -25.18 10.07 10.20
N LEU A 17 -26.11 9.71 9.34
CA LEU A 17 -27.12 10.63 8.82
C LEU A 17 -28.07 11.00 9.97
N ALA A 18 -27.70 12.01 10.75
CA ALA A 18 -28.69 12.74 11.53
C ALA A 18 -29.64 13.37 10.49
N GLY A 19 -30.79 12.75 10.29
CA GLY A 19 -31.77 13.16 9.29
C GLY A 19 -32.28 14.57 9.54
N CYS A 20 -31.61 15.55 8.99
CA CYS A 20 -32.16 16.89 8.74
C CYS A 20 -32.46 16.96 7.23
N SER A 21 -33.75 16.98 6.90
CA SER A 21 -34.20 17.36 5.57
C SER A 21 -33.64 18.74 5.23
N ILE A 22 -32.60 18.78 4.39
CA ILE A 22 -32.02 20.03 3.88
C ILE A 22 -33.03 20.63 2.92
N LEU A 23 -33.81 21.58 3.42
CA LEU A 23 -34.65 22.43 2.58
C LEU A 23 -33.70 23.29 1.72
N ASN A 24 -33.83 23.21 0.41
CA ASN A 24 -33.22 24.12 -0.55
C ASN A 24 -33.53 25.58 -0.18
N ASN A 25 -32.62 26.26 0.47
CA ASN A 25 -32.77 27.65 0.84
C ASN A 25 -31.79 28.52 0.01
N PRO A 26 -32.24 29.33 -0.95
CA PRO A 26 -31.40 30.08 -1.89
C PRO A 26 -30.65 31.27 -1.28
N SER A 27 -30.65 31.45 0.04
CA SER A 27 -30.02 32.58 0.70
C SER A 27 -28.95 32.17 1.74
N ALA A 28 -28.08 31.20 1.40
CA ALA A 28 -26.90 30.89 2.19
C ALA A 28 -25.91 32.06 2.17
N THR A 29 -25.36 32.42 3.30
CA THR A 29 -24.24 33.37 3.41
C THR A 29 -23.07 32.86 2.59
N VAL A 30 -22.43 33.76 1.82
CA VAL A 30 -21.24 33.41 1.04
C VAL A 30 -20.13 33.02 2.00
N PHE A 31 -19.72 31.76 1.92
CA PHE A 31 -18.55 31.27 2.64
C PHE A 31 -17.28 31.80 1.94
N THR A 32 -16.39 32.48 2.69
CA THR A 32 -15.13 33.04 2.19
C THR A 32 -13.96 32.30 2.83
N ALA A 33 -13.74 31.04 2.45
CA ALA A 33 -12.49 30.39 2.78
C ALA A 33 -11.37 30.94 1.89
N GLN A 34 -10.21 31.17 2.47
CA GLN A 34 -9.03 31.59 1.72
C GLN A 34 -8.66 30.47 0.75
N GLU A 35 -8.42 30.79 -0.53
CA GLU A 35 -7.88 29.81 -1.49
C GLU A 35 -6.51 29.38 -0.96
N SER A 36 -6.37 28.12 -0.58
CA SER A 36 -5.07 27.56 -0.24
C SER A 36 -4.31 27.22 -1.54
N GLU A 37 -2.99 27.31 -1.45
CA GLU A 37 -2.08 26.95 -2.52
C GLU A 37 -2.40 25.57 -3.10
N SER A 38 -2.15 25.36 -4.40
CA SER A 38 -2.36 24.09 -5.08
C SER A 38 -1.57 23.00 -4.35
N PHE A 39 -2.27 22.03 -3.79
CA PHE A 39 -1.64 20.82 -3.29
C PHE A 39 -0.93 20.12 -4.44
N GLY A 40 0.23 19.53 -4.16
CA GLY A 40 1.05 18.88 -5.16
C GLY A 40 0.35 17.70 -5.88
N PRO A 41 0.99 17.11 -6.90
CA PRO A 41 0.41 16.05 -7.74
C PRO A 41 -0.09 14.82 -6.99
N TYR A 42 0.36 14.63 -5.75
CA TYR A 42 0.07 13.45 -4.92
C TYR A 42 -1.25 13.54 -4.13
N LYS A 43 -2.07 14.53 -4.34
CA LYS A 43 -3.38 14.71 -3.71
C LYS A 43 -4.50 14.22 -4.64
N HIS A 44 -4.58 12.90 -4.82
CA HIS A 44 -5.49 12.26 -5.78
C HIS A 44 -6.95 12.62 -5.53
N TYR A 45 -7.44 12.38 -4.31
CA TYR A 45 -8.84 12.60 -3.96
C TYR A 45 -9.22 14.08 -3.96
N PHE A 46 -8.36 14.97 -3.46
CA PHE A 46 -8.57 16.42 -3.55
C PHE A 46 -8.79 16.89 -4.98
N ASN A 47 -8.01 16.35 -5.94
CA ASN A 47 -8.10 16.75 -7.34
C ASN A 47 -9.45 16.39 -7.99
N THR A 48 -10.14 15.39 -7.47
CA THR A 48 -11.48 14.96 -7.95
C THR A 48 -12.63 15.75 -7.34
N LEU A 49 -12.41 16.52 -6.26
CA LEU A 49 -13.45 17.27 -5.57
C LEU A 49 -14.06 18.37 -6.46
N SER A 50 -15.35 18.63 -6.23
CA SER A 50 -16.00 19.83 -6.73
C SER A 50 -15.34 21.10 -6.15
N ASP A 51 -15.56 22.26 -6.77
CA ASP A 51 -15.05 23.55 -6.24
C ASP A 51 -15.55 23.79 -4.80
N ASN A 52 -16.75 23.35 -4.49
CA ASN A 52 -17.31 23.43 -3.16
C ASN A 52 -16.62 22.46 -2.19
N GLY A 53 -16.39 21.23 -2.63
CA GLY A 53 -15.63 20.23 -1.90
C GLY A 53 -14.20 20.69 -1.61
N LYS A 54 -13.50 21.30 -2.58
CA LYS A 54 -12.16 21.87 -2.39
C LYS A 54 -12.13 22.98 -1.36
N ARG A 55 -13.14 23.86 -1.37
CA ARG A 55 -13.25 24.91 -0.34
C ARG A 55 -13.48 24.33 1.05
N ALA A 56 -14.34 23.32 1.16
CA ALA A 56 -14.57 22.62 2.44
C ALA A 56 -13.30 21.91 2.93
N TYR A 57 -12.65 21.15 2.05
CA TYR A 57 -11.39 20.48 2.36
C TYR A 57 -10.34 21.45 2.90
N ASN A 58 -10.14 22.60 2.23
CA ASN A 58 -9.17 23.61 2.62
C ASN A 58 -9.53 24.26 3.98
N ALA A 59 -10.82 24.55 4.21
CA ALA A 59 -11.28 25.08 5.48
C ALA A 59 -11.00 24.10 6.63
N ILE A 60 -11.33 22.81 6.42
CA ILE A 60 -11.09 21.78 7.41
C ILE A 60 -9.58 21.62 7.66
N LEU A 61 -8.79 21.46 6.60
CA LEU A 61 -7.34 21.25 6.72
C LEU A 61 -6.63 22.40 7.45
N GLY A 62 -7.13 23.64 7.30
CA GLY A 62 -6.58 24.82 7.97
C GLY A 62 -6.75 24.83 9.49
N GLU A 63 -7.72 24.10 10.02
CA GLU A 63 -8.06 24.15 11.45
C GLU A 63 -7.97 22.79 12.17
N ILE A 64 -8.09 21.68 11.43
CA ILE A 64 -8.33 20.34 11.99
C ILE A 64 -7.25 19.87 12.97
N GLU A 65 -6.01 20.28 12.80
CA GLU A 65 -4.90 19.90 13.68
C GLU A 65 -5.04 20.48 15.11
N GLN A 66 -5.91 21.48 15.32
CA GLN A 66 -6.25 21.97 16.66
C GLN A 66 -7.31 21.10 17.36
N LEU A 67 -7.82 20.07 16.66
CA LEU A 67 -8.90 19.18 17.12
C LEU A 67 -10.14 19.99 17.58
N PRO A 68 -10.65 20.92 16.77
CA PRO A 68 -11.82 21.73 17.16
C PRO A 68 -13.08 20.87 17.19
N GLU A 69 -14.05 21.25 18.01
CA GLU A 69 -15.36 20.58 18.09
C GLU A 69 -16.09 20.64 16.74
N ARG A 70 -15.98 21.77 16.03
CA ARG A 70 -16.59 21.97 14.70
C ARG A 70 -15.85 23.02 13.90
N ILE A 71 -15.93 22.93 12.57
CA ILE A 71 -15.29 23.83 11.60
C ILE A 71 -16.37 24.36 10.65
N GLU A 72 -16.39 25.67 10.38
CA GLU A 72 -17.30 26.25 9.41
C GLU A 72 -16.89 25.86 7.99
N VAL A 73 -17.84 25.30 7.21
CA VAL A 73 -17.61 24.86 5.84
C VAL A 73 -18.72 25.37 4.92
N PRO A 74 -18.52 25.42 3.60
CA PRO A 74 -19.62 25.65 2.67
C PRO A 74 -20.66 24.54 2.78
N GLN A 75 -21.86 24.80 2.28
CA GLN A 75 -22.91 23.78 2.22
C GLN A 75 -22.46 22.63 1.30
N LEU A 76 -22.47 21.42 1.82
CA LEU A 76 -22.20 20.18 1.06
C LEU A 76 -23.46 19.31 1.06
N ASN A 77 -23.63 18.51 0.01
CA ASN A 77 -24.51 17.36 0.06
C ASN A 77 -23.76 16.14 0.63
N ASN A 78 -24.42 15.00 0.79
CA ASN A 78 -23.82 13.82 1.40
C ASN A 78 -22.67 13.25 0.57
N ASP A 79 -22.81 13.20 -0.75
CA ASP A 79 -21.77 12.68 -1.65
C ASP A 79 -20.53 13.58 -1.62
N GLU A 80 -20.71 14.91 -1.59
CA GLU A 80 -19.62 15.86 -1.46
C GLU A 80 -18.93 15.74 -0.08
N LEU A 81 -19.68 15.53 1.01
CA LEU A 81 -19.11 15.32 2.33
C LEU A 81 -18.25 14.04 2.36
N GLU A 82 -18.77 12.95 1.79
CA GLU A 82 -18.03 11.68 1.69
C GLU A 82 -16.73 11.86 0.91
N GLN A 83 -16.79 12.49 -0.27
CA GLN A 83 -15.60 12.75 -1.08
C GLN A 83 -14.57 13.63 -0.35
N VAL A 84 -15.01 14.67 0.37
CA VAL A 84 -14.13 15.51 1.19
C VAL A 84 -13.50 14.69 2.33
N TRP A 85 -14.27 13.81 2.97
CA TRP A 85 -13.78 12.96 4.04
C TRP A 85 -12.71 11.98 3.53
N LEU A 86 -12.95 11.33 2.39
CA LEU A 86 -11.97 10.45 1.75
C LEU A 86 -10.68 11.20 1.40
N ALA A 87 -10.82 12.43 0.85
CA ALA A 87 -9.66 13.26 0.54
C ALA A 87 -8.85 13.62 1.80
N LEU A 88 -9.51 13.95 2.91
CA LEU A 88 -8.83 14.23 4.18
C LEU A 88 -8.08 13.00 4.70
N MET A 89 -8.71 11.83 4.65
CA MET A 89 -8.19 10.59 5.23
C MET A 89 -7.06 9.97 4.40
N TYR A 90 -7.13 10.05 3.07
CA TYR A 90 -6.22 9.30 2.20
C TYR A 90 -5.17 10.16 1.52
N ASP A 91 -5.44 11.46 1.32
CA ASP A 91 -4.42 12.37 0.81
C ASP A 91 -3.49 12.94 1.89
N ASN A 92 -3.86 12.80 3.17
CA ASN A 92 -3.08 13.33 4.31
C ASN A 92 -2.82 12.24 5.35
N PRO A 93 -2.02 11.23 5.02
CA PRO A 93 -1.80 10.09 5.91
C PRO A 93 -1.13 10.48 7.24
N GLU A 94 -0.50 11.65 7.33
CA GLU A 94 0.08 12.22 8.55
C GLU A 94 -0.96 12.72 9.55
N LEU A 95 -2.23 12.90 9.15
CA LEU A 95 -3.32 13.31 10.04
C LEU A 95 -3.88 12.10 10.79
N ILE A 96 -3.10 11.59 11.72
CA ILE A 96 -3.38 10.33 12.46
C ILE A 96 -4.42 10.45 13.58
N MET A 97 -4.99 11.65 13.79
CA MET A 97 -5.95 11.92 14.87
C MET A 97 -7.39 11.58 14.50
N PHE A 98 -7.71 11.35 13.25
CA PHE A 98 -9.08 11.07 12.83
C PHE A 98 -9.61 9.77 13.44
N GLY A 99 -10.87 9.81 13.90
CA GLY A 99 -11.66 8.62 14.16
C GLY A 99 -12.27 8.03 12.88
N ARG A 100 -13.47 7.48 12.99
CA ARG A 100 -14.13 6.79 11.86
C ARG A 100 -15.33 7.54 11.28
N GLU A 101 -15.79 8.57 11.94
CA GLU A 101 -17.05 9.24 11.63
C GLU A 101 -16.87 10.73 11.40
N CYS A 102 -17.61 11.27 10.47
CA CYS A 102 -17.77 12.71 10.29
C CYS A 102 -19.24 13.06 10.10
N THR A 103 -19.59 14.31 10.43
CA THR A 103 -20.94 14.80 10.30
C THR A 103 -20.98 16.23 9.74
N LEU A 104 -22.08 16.57 9.07
CA LEU A 104 -22.38 17.92 8.64
C LEU A 104 -23.64 18.38 9.35
N SER A 105 -23.58 19.50 10.04
CA SER A 105 -24.73 20.13 10.70
C SER A 105 -24.96 21.53 10.16
N SER A 106 -26.17 22.08 10.37
CA SER A 106 -26.48 23.45 9.99
C SER A 106 -27.10 24.21 11.15
N GLU A 107 -26.61 25.43 11.40
CA GLU A 107 -27.09 26.33 12.42
C GLU A 107 -26.99 27.80 11.96
N ASN A 108 -28.04 28.58 12.07
CA ASN A 108 -28.06 30.02 11.71
C ASN A 108 -27.59 30.26 10.24
N ARG A 109 -27.96 29.42 9.30
CA ARG A 109 -27.56 29.45 7.87
C ARG A 109 -26.06 29.20 7.63
N LYS A 110 -25.37 28.69 8.61
CA LYS A 110 -23.98 28.23 8.50
C LYS A 110 -23.95 26.70 8.55
N PHE A 111 -22.96 26.11 7.91
CA PHE A 111 -22.72 24.68 7.92
C PHE A 111 -21.46 24.38 8.68
N TRP A 112 -21.48 23.31 9.45
CA TRP A 112 -20.43 22.91 10.35
C TRP A 112 -20.05 21.46 10.12
N PHE A 113 -18.78 21.25 9.83
CA PHE A 113 -18.17 19.94 9.81
C PHE A 113 -17.72 19.59 11.24
N SER A 114 -17.96 18.35 11.64
CA SER A 114 -17.43 17.75 12.88
C SER A 114 -16.97 16.32 12.58
N CYS A 115 -15.96 15.84 13.29
CA CYS A 115 -15.55 14.44 13.25
C CYS A 115 -15.18 13.96 14.66
N ASP A 116 -15.15 12.66 14.84
CA ASP A 116 -14.57 12.06 16.04
C ASP A 116 -13.04 12.07 15.97
N TYR A 117 -12.39 12.19 17.11
CA TYR A 117 -10.95 12.13 17.24
C TYR A 117 -10.54 10.90 18.03
N ALA A 118 -9.61 10.13 17.48
CA ALA A 118 -9.11 8.90 18.08
C ALA A 118 -8.17 9.15 19.27
N MET A 119 -7.75 10.40 19.48
CA MET A 119 -6.80 10.75 20.53
C MET A 119 -6.95 12.21 20.99
N SER A 120 -6.35 12.54 22.13
CA SER A 120 -6.26 13.92 22.61
C SER A 120 -5.28 14.77 21.76
N LYS A 121 -5.41 16.10 21.86
CA LYS A 121 -4.48 17.02 21.18
C LYS A 121 -3.03 16.80 21.62
N GLU A 122 -2.79 16.58 22.91
CA GLU A 122 -1.46 16.33 23.46
C GLU A 122 -0.85 15.03 22.88
N ASP A 123 -1.63 13.95 22.83
CA ASP A 123 -1.22 12.69 22.22
C ASP A 123 -0.96 12.83 20.73
N TYR A 124 -1.80 13.59 20.03
CA TYR A 124 -1.61 13.88 18.61
C TYR A 124 -0.27 14.58 18.34
N ASP A 125 0.00 15.66 19.07
CA ASP A 125 1.24 16.43 18.88
C ASP A 125 2.48 15.60 19.14
N ARG A 126 2.46 14.79 20.19
CA ARG A 126 3.55 13.87 20.51
C ARG A 126 3.74 12.81 19.40
N LYS A 127 2.68 12.10 19.03
CA LYS A 127 2.73 11.06 18.00
C LYS A 127 3.09 11.61 16.64
N LYS A 128 2.59 12.80 16.28
CA LYS A 128 2.96 13.49 15.03
C LYS A 128 4.45 13.78 15.00
N SER A 129 5.03 14.25 16.09
CA SER A 129 6.47 14.50 16.18
C SER A 129 7.30 13.20 16.06
N GLU A 130 6.86 12.13 16.70
CA GLU A 130 7.51 10.81 16.60
C GLU A 130 7.43 10.25 15.16
N LEU A 131 6.27 10.35 14.53
CA LEU A 131 6.06 9.94 13.13
C LEU A 131 6.94 10.76 12.18
N GLN A 132 7.01 12.08 12.39
CA GLN A 132 7.86 12.97 11.60
C GLN A 132 9.33 12.57 11.72
N ALA A 133 9.84 12.41 12.95
CA ALA A 133 11.22 11.99 13.19
C ALA A 133 11.53 10.63 12.54
N LYS A 134 10.60 9.69 12.62
CA LYS A 134 10.74 8.38 11.97
C LYS A 134 10.78 8.51 10.45
N THR A 135 9.89 9.29 9.86
CA THR A 135 9.82 9.53 8.42
C THR A 135 11.10 10.22 7.92
N ASP A 136 11.59 11.20 8.67
CA ASP A 136 12.83 11.91 8.34
C ASP A 136 14.06 10.98 8.38
N SER A 137 14.05 9.94 9.21
CA SER A 137 15.13 8.96 9.23
C SER A 137 15.28 8.18 7.92
N PHE A 138 14.23 8.05 7.12
CA PHE A 138 14.29 7.41 5.80
C PHE A 138 14.85 8.34 4.71
N ALA A 139 14.77 9.65 4.88
CA ALA A 139 15.17 10.61 3.84
C ALA A 139 16.64 10.43 3.41
N ALA A 140 17.54 10.14 4.35
CA ALA A 140 18.95 9.93 4.06
C ALA A 140 19.21 8.64 3.24
N GLU A 141 18.44 7.59 3.47
CA GLU A 141 18.54 6.34 2.71
C GLU A 141 17.87 6.48 1.33
N LEU A 142 16.74 7.15 1.25
CA LEU A 142 16.06 7.44 -0.01
C LEU A 142 16.90 8.32 -0.95
N ALA A 143 17.67 9.27 -0.38
CA ALA A 143 18.57 10.12 -1.15
C ALA A 143 19.74 9.36 -1.80
N LYS A 144 20.07 8.16 -1.33
CA LYS A 144 21.12 7.30 -1.90
C LYS A 144 20.61 6.44 -3.06
N LYS A 145 19.30 6.37 -3.27
CA LYS A 145 18.69 5.56 -4.32
C LYS A 145 18.69 6.32 -5.64
N GLU A 146 19.12 5.65 -6.71
CA GLU A 146 19.36 6.29 -8.01
C GLU A 146 18.07 6.52 -8.80
N SER A 147 17.10 5.63 -8.69
CA SER A 147 15.84 5.68 -9.44
C SER A 147 14.59 5.70 -8.55
N ALA A 148 13.46 6.07 -9.12
CA ALA A 148 12.16 5.98 -8.45
C ALA A 148 11.84 4.53 -8.08
N PHE A 149 12.15 3.57 -8.95
CA PHE A 149 12.01 2.14 -8.67
C PHE A 149 12.85 1.68 -7.48
N ASP A 150 14.11 2.11 -7.38
CA ASP A 150 14.98 1.74 -6.25
C ASP A 150 14.49 2.34 -4.93
N LYS A 151 13.90 3.53 -4.98
CA LYS A 151 13.28 4.17 -3.80
C LYS A 151 12.02 3.41 -3.37
N GLU A 152 11.15 3.08 -4.32
CA GLU A 152 9.94 2.31 -4.08
C GLU A 152 10.26 0.91 -3.51
N LEU A 153 11.20 0.20 -4.12
CA LEU A 153 11.65 -1.11 -3.65
C LEU A 153 12.23 -1.02 -2.22
N PHE A 154 12.99 0.02 -1.92
CA PHE A 154 13.51 0.25 -0.57
C PHE A 154 12.37 0.50 0.43
N ILE A 155 11.35 1.29 0.06
CA ILE A 155 10.18 1.56 0.90
C ILE A 155 9.41 0.26 1.16
N HIS A 156 9.12 -0.50 0.10
CA HIS A 156 8.44 -1.78 0.18
C HIS A 156 9.15 -2.74 1.11
N ASP A 157 10.42 -3.03 0.85
CA ASP A 157 11.20 -3.98 1.64
C ASP A 157 11.32 -3.56 3.10
N THR A 158 11.53 -2.26 3.35
CA THR A 158 11.66 -1.74 4.71
C THR A 158 10.35 -1.85 5.48
N LEU A 159 9.22 -1.55 4.85
CA LEU A 159 7.91 -1.66 5.51
C LEU A 159 7.56 -3.11 5.85
N ILE A 160 7.79 -4.05 4.93
CA ILE A 160 7.55 -5.48 5.18
C ILE A 160 8.49 -6.02 6.27
N ASP A 161 9.76 -5.60 6.28
CA ASP A 161 10.73 -6.08 7.28
C ASP A 161 10.48 -5.52 8.69
N MET A 162 9.85 -4.35 8.81
CA MET A 162 9.70 -3.67 10.11
C MET A 162 8.29 -3.71 10.70
N CYS A 163 7.29 -4.06 9.93
CA CYS A 163 5.88 -4.02 10.31
C CYS A 163 5.30 -5.43 10.31
N GLU A 164 4.54 -5.77 11.34
CA GLU A 164 3.77 -7.01 11.47
C GLU A 164 2.30 -6.71 11.18
N TYR A 165 1.65 -7.52 10.34
CA TYR A 165 0.21 -7.35 10.09
C TYR A 165 -0.60 -7.57 11.37
N MET A 166 -1.51 -6.63 11.65
CA MET A 166 -2.40 -6.71 12.80
C MET A 166 -3.82 -6.24 12.44
N SER A 167 -4.79 -7.13 12.57
CA SER A 167 -6.19 -6.75 12.58
C SER A 167 -6.59 -6.32 13.99
N SER A 168 -7.00 -5.07 14.17
CA SER A 168 -7.38 -4.49 15.46
C SER A 168 -8.48 -3.45 15.30
N GLU A 169 -9.31 -3.30 16.34
CA GLU A 169 -10.28 -2.20 16.43
C GLU A 169 -9.61 -0.86 16.81
N ASP A 170 -8.40 -0.89 17.38
CA ASP A 170 -7.64 0.31 17.69
C ASP A 170 -7.16 0.97 16.39
N ILE A 171 -7.70 2.16 16.13
CA ILE A 171 -7.48 2.92 14.90
C ILE A 171 -6.02 3.28 14.67
N ILE A 172 -5.18 3.26 15.69
CA ILE A 172 -3.76 3.57 15.56
C ILE A 172 -3.05 2.63 14.57
N TYR A 173 -3.50 1.36 14.50
CA TYR A 173 -2.96 0.38 13.54
C TYR A 173 -3.47 0.58 12.10
N SER A 174 -4.46 1.44 11.91
CA SER A 174 -4.91 1.92 10.59
C SER A 174 -4.21 3.21 10.15
N THR A 175 -3.14 3.61 10.83
CA THR A 175 -2.36 4.83 10.54
C THR A 175 -0.91 4.53 10.22
N PRO A 176 -0.18 5.45 9.57
CA PRO A 176 1.27 5.32 9.38
C PRO A 176 2.05 5.21 10.70
N TYR A 177 1.52 5.76 11.79
CA TYR A 177 2.16 5.65 13.10
C TYR A 177 2.20 4.19 13.59
N GLY A 178 1.10 3.44 13.37
CA GLY A 178 1.06 2.01 13.65
C GLY A 178 2.18 1.26 12.93
N ALA A 179 2.29 1.45 11.61
CA ALA A 179 3.29 0.77 10.79
C ALA A 179 4.73 1.21 11.10
N LEU A 180 4.98 2.53 11.10
CA LEU A 180 6.34 3.07 11.13
C LEU A 180 6.93 3.19 12.53
N VAL A 181 6.10 3.44 13.55
CA VAL A 181 6.57 3.67 14.94
C VAL A 181 6.30 2.47 15.82
N ASN A 182 5.09 1.89 15.77
CA ASN A 182 4.74 0.74 16.59
C ASN A 182 5.18 -0.59 15.95
N GLY A 183 5.47 -0.63 14.64
CA GLY A 183 5.83 -1.84 13.92
C GLY A 183 4.66 -2.82 13.74
N LYS A 184 3.41 -2.34 13.78
CA LYS A 184 2.20 -3.14 13.59
C LYS A 184 1.13 -2.33 12.88
N ALA A 185 0.49 -2.92 11.86
CA ALA A 185 -0.56 -2.24 11.11
C ALA A 185 -1.56 -3.18 10.46
N SER A 186 -2.77 -2.65 10.18
CA SER A 186 -3.73 -3.23 9.25
C SER A 186 -3.34 -2.86 7.80
N CYS A 187 -4.08 -3.40 6.82
CA CYS A 187 -3.90 -3.02 5.40
C CYS A 187 -3.96 -1.51 5.17
N GLU A 188 -4.87 -0.80 5.84
CA GLU A 188 -4.97 0.65 5.79
C GLU A 188 -3.70 1.33 6.32
N GLY A 189 -3.14 0.84 7.43
CA GLY A 189 -1.91 1.38 8.00
C GLY A 189 -0.68 1.14 7.10
N TYR A 190 -0.57 -0.04 6.46
CA TYR A 190 0.45 -0.31 5.44
C TYR A 190 0.33 0.63 4.25
N ALA A 191 -0.88 0.74 3.66
CA ALA A 191 -1.12 1.58 2.49
C ALA A 191 -0.84 3.08 2.78
N LYS A 192 -1.27 3.58 3.94
CA LYS A 192 -1.01 4.96 4.37
C LYS A 192 0.46 5.21 4.70
N ALA A 193 1.17 4.24 5.27
CA ALA A 193 2.61 4.34 5.51
C ALA A 193 3.40 4.36 4.20
N ALA A 194 3.04 3.48 3.26
CA ALA A 194 3.62 3.48 1.92
C ALA A 194 3.40 4.83 1.23
N LYS A 195 2.15 5.35 1.24
CA LYS A 195 1.84 6.68 0.69
C LYS A 195 2.71 7.77 1.29
N LEU A 196 2.83 7.83 2.61
CA LEU A 196 3.63 8.84 3.29
C LEU A 196 5.11 8.79 2.87
N LEU A 197 5.69 7.60 2.74
CA LEU A 197 7.09 7.44 2.33
C LEU A 197 7.30 7.67 0.82
N LEU A 198 6.35 7.24 -0.02
CA LEU A 198 6.38 7.49 -1.47
C LEU A 198 6.27 8.99 -1.78
N ASP A 199 5.38 9.71 -1.08
CA ASP A 199 5.27 11.17 -1.19
C ASP A 199 6.61 11.84 -0.82
N ARG A 200 7.27 11.39 0.26
CA ARG A 200 8.60 11.86 0.66
C ARG A 200 9.69 11.53 -0.37
N ALA A 201 9.55 10.42 -1.08
CA ALA A 201 10.45 10.02 -2.15
C ALA A 201 10.23 10.80 -3.46
N GLY A 202 9.15 11.61 -3.53
CA GLY A 202 8.74 12.32 -4.74
C GLY A 202 8.08 11.41 -5.79
N ILE A 203 7.45 10.32 -5.36
CA ILE A 203 6.79 9.34 -6.22
C ILE A 203 5.27 9.54 -6.11
N GLU A 204 4.64 9.87 -7.23
CA GLU A 204 3.19 10.03 -7.30
C GLU A 204 2.48 8.72 -6.96
N ASN A 205 1.53 8.78 -6.03
CA ASN A 205 0.78 7.61 -5.58
C ASN A 205 -0.50 8.00 -4.85
N TYR A 206 -1.40 7.05 -4.67
CA TYR A 206 -2.57 7.21 -3.81
C TYR A 206 -3.02 5.87 -3.22
N VAL A 207 -3.71 5.93 -2.08
CA VAL A 207 -4.38 4.77 -1.47
C VAL A 207 -5.65 4.45 -2.24
N ILE A 208 -5.91 3.19 -2.51
CA ILE A 208 -7.14 2.71 -3.13
C ILE A 208 -7.85 1.73 -2.19
N CYS A 209 -9.18 1.79 -2.18
CA CYS A 209 -10.04 0.90 -1.40
C CYS A 209 -10.69 -0.15 -2.29
N GLY A 210 -10.96 -1.29 -1.70
CA GLY A 210 -11.64 -2.37 -2.38
C GLY A 210 -11.92 -3.54 -1.45
N THR A 211 -12.03 -4.72 -2.03
CA THR A 211 -12.06 -5.96 -1.27
C THR A 211 -10.99 -6.91 -1.78
N ALA A 212 -10.55 -7.82 -0.91
CA ALA A 212 -9.60 -8.86 -1.28
C ALA A 212 -10.03 -10.21 -0.70
N LYS A 213 -9.66 -11.30 -1.38
CA LYS A 213 -10.03 -12.66 -1.02
C LYS A 213 -8.86 -13.62 -1.22
N ARG A 214 -8.45 -14.30 -0.16
CA ARG A 214 -7.44 -15.38 -0.23
C ARG A 214 -8.10 -16.74 -0.38
N GLY A 215 -7.80 -17.44 -1.47
CA GLY A 215 -8.32 -18.79 -1.73
C GLY A 215 -9.85 -18.87 -1.66
N ASP A 216 -10.37 -19.83 -0.89
CA ASP A 216 -11.83 -20.03 -0.69
C ASP A 216 -12.40 -19.19 0.47
N GLY A 217 -11.62 -18.29 1.07
CA GLY A 217 -12.01 -17.39 2.16
C GLY A 217 -13.16 -16.45 1.79
N GLU A 218 -13.71 -15.74 2.77
CA GLU A 218 -14.66 -14.65 2.52
C GLU A 218 -13.89 -13.42 1.98
N SER A 219 -14.60 -12.59 1.19
CA SER A 219 -14.05 -11.32 0.73
C SER A 219 -14.11 -10.31 1.88
N GLU A 220 -12.99 -9.66 2.14
CA GLU A 220 -12.85 -8.66 3.21
C GLU A 220 -12.49 -7.30 2.61
N GLY A 221 -12.89 -6.21 3.31
CA GLY A 221 -12.45 -4.87 2.94
C GLY A 221 -10.93 -4.78 2.95
N HIS A 222 -10.35 -4.15 1.94
CA HIS A 222 -8.91 -4.09 1.75
C HIS A 222 -8.46 -2.75 1.18
N MET A 223 -7.19 -2.39 1.44
CA MET A 223 -6.55 -1.18 0.94
C MET A 223 -5.14 -1.46 0.48
N TRP A 224 -4.77 -0.83 -0.65
CA TRP A 224 -3.44 -0.89 -1.23
C TRP A 224 -3.10 0.45 -1.92
N ASN A 225 -2.04 0.50 -2.70
CA ASN A 225 -1.63 1.73 -3.37
C ASN A 225 -1.67 1.58 -4.89
N ILE A 226 -1.97 2.68 -5.57
CA ILE A 226 -1.60 2.89 -6.97
C ILE A 226 -0.38 3.80 -6.99
N VAL A 227 0.68 3.36 -7.67
CA VAL A 227 1.97 4.06 -7.76
C VAL A 227 2.26 4.41 -9.21
N TYR A 228 2.76 5.62 -9.47
CA TYR A 228 3.13 6.05 -10.81
C TYR A 228 4.64 6.08 -10.98
N LEU A 229 5.12 5.31 -11.95
CA LEU A 229 6.51 5.34 -12.40
C LEU A 229 6.56 5.70 -13.88
N ASP A 230 7.33 6.73 -14.21
CA ASP A 230 7.39 7.30 -15.57
C ASP A 230 5.99 7.60 -16.16
N GLY A 231 5.08 8.12 -15.32
CA GLY A 231 3.71 8.47 -15.69
C GLY A 231 2.77 7.29 -15.94
N ARG A 232 3.17 6.05 -15.62
CA ARG A 232 2.37 4.84 -15.75
C ARG A 232 1.98 4.30 -14.40
N PRO A 233 0.69 3.97 -14.18
CA PRO A 233 0.19 3.43 -12.92
C PRO A 233 0.43 1.93 -12.78
N TYR A 234 0.66 1.51 -11.53
CA TYR A 234 0.85 0.13 -11.10
C TYR A 234 0.14 -0.11 -9.78
N ASN A 235 -0.37 -1.32 -9.57
CA ASN A 235 -0.88 -1.75 -8.27
C ASN A 235 0.28 -2.22 -7.38
N LEU A 236 0.32 -1.72 -6.15
CA LEU A 236 1.32 -2.09 -5.13
C LEU A 236 0.60 -2.46 -3.84
N ASP A 237 0.65 -3.73 -3.43
CA ASP A 237 0.04 -4.20 -2.19
C ASP A 237 1.07 -4.81 -1.23
N LEU A 238 1.54 -3.98 -0.31
CA LEU A 238 2.52 -4.40 0.69
C LEU A 238 1.96 -5.41 1.68
N THR A 239 0.66 -5.33 1.98
CA THR A 239 0.02 -6.24 2.94
C THR A 239 -0.01 -7.68 2.43
N TRP A 240 -0.20 -7.84 1.12
CA TRP A 240 -0.25 -9.16 0.51
C TRP A 240 1.14 -9.67 0.12
N ASP A 241 2.11 -8.80 0.01
CA ASP A 241 3.52 -9.15 -0.13
C ASP A 241 4.20 -9.47 1.21
N ASP A 242 3.58 -9.08 2.35
CA ASP A 242 4.10 -9.40 3.69
C ASP A 242 3.74 -10.86 4.09
N PRO A 243 4.72 -11.74 4.31
CA PRO A 243 4.47 -13.11 4.76
C PRO A 243 4.00 -13.14 6.21
N VAL A 244 2.70 -13.37 6.43
CA VAL A 244 2.09 -13.44 7.76
C VAL A 244 2.27 -14.84 8.37
N GLY A 245 2.88 -14.92 9.58
CA GLY A 245 2.92 -16.11 10.43
C GLY A 245 4.16 -16.99 10.27
N GLU A 246 4.23 -18.04 11.10
CA GLU A 246 5.35 -19.00 11.16
C GLU A 246 5.43 -19.95 9.93
N GLU A 247 4.38 -20.03 9.13
CA GLU A 247 4.38 -20.79 7.89
C GLU A 247 5.03 -19.99 6.78
N VAL A 248 6.34 -19.92 6.82
CA VAL A 248 7.22 -19.39 5.75
C VAL A 248 7.13 -20.24 4.45
N SER A 249 6.04 -20.96 4.24
CA SER A 249 5.87 -21.87 3.09
C SER A 249 5.47 -21.15 1.80
N GLN A 250 5.14 -19.85 1.86
CA GLN A 250 4.75 -19.09 0.68
C GLN A 250 5.55 -17.80 0.63
N ASN A 251 6.51 -17.76 -0.27
CA ASN A 251 7.22 -16.52 -0.56
C ASN A 251 6.39 -15.68 -1.53
N ARG A 252 5.73 -14.65 -0.97
CA ARG A 252 4.90 -13.73 -1.77
C ARG A 252 5.46 -12.31 -1.82
N ARG A 253 6.68 -12.11 -1.31
CA ARG A 253 7.25 -10.79 -1.04
C ARG A 253 7.14 -9.79 -2.20
N TYR A 254 7.09 -10.25 -3.44
CA TYR A 254 6.98 -9.37 -4.62
C TYR A 254 5.86 -9.80 -5.58
N ALA A 255 4.94 -10.64 -5.13
CA ALA A 255 3.85 -11.13 -5.96
C ALA A 255 2.87 -10.00 -6.35
N TYR A 256 2.76 -8.98 -5.49
CA TYR A 256 1.90 -7.82 -5.65
C TYR A 256 2.66 -6.50 -5.84
N PHE A 257 3.96 -6.58 -6.15
CA PHE A 257 4.80 -5.42 -6.43
C PHE A 257 4.67 -4.96 -7.88
N ASN A 258 4.03 -3.81 -8.09
CA ASN A 258 3.83 -3.18 -9.40
C ASN A 258 3.16 -4.11 -10.41
N VAL A 259 2.03 -4.68 -10.00
CA VAL A 259 1.25 -5.59 -10.85
C VAL A 259 0.19 -4.86 -11.65
N THR A 260 -0.26 -5.51 -12.73
CA THR A 260 -1.34 -5.00 -13.59
C THR A 260 -2.72 -5.24 -12.96
N ASP A 261 -3.75 -4.55 -13.49
CA ASP A 261 -5.16 -4.84 -13.13
C ASP A 261 -5.52 -6.30 -13.43
N ALA A 262 -5.02 -6.86 -14.53
CA ALA A 262 -5.26 -8.26 -14.87
C ALA A 262 -4.68 -9.26 -13.85
N GLU A 263 -3.63 -8.87 -13.14
CA GLU A 263 -3.02 -9.67 -12.07
C GLU A 263 -3.75 -9.46 -10.74
N ILE A 264 -3.94 -8.21 -10.30
CA ILE A 264 -4.52 -7.94 -8.99
C ILE A 264 -5.99 -8.33 -8.90
N LEU A 265 -6.78 -8.16 -9.98
CA LEU A 265 -8.20 -8.51 -10.04
C LEU A 265 -8.49 -10.02 -9.96
N LYS A 266 -7.48 -10.88 -9.93
CA LYS A 266 -7.68 -12.31 -9.62
C LYS A 266 -8.12 -12.53 -8.17
N THR A 267 -7.72 -11.63 -7.29
CA THR A 267 -7.93 -11.73 -5.84
C THR A 267 -8.58 -10.48 -5.22
N HIS A 268 -8.55 -9.34 -5.92
CA HIS A 268 -9.05 -8.04 -5.44
C HIS A 268 -10.20 -7.52 -6.30
N THR A 269 -10.97 -6.58 -5.73
CA THR A 269 -11.93 -5.77 -6.48
C THR A 269 -11.77 -4.32 -6.05
N PHE A 270 -11.92 -3.38 -6.99
CA PHE A 270 -11.94 -1.96 -6.67
C PHE A 270 -13.32 -1.53 -6.18
N SER A 271 -13.39 -0.72 -5.12
CA SER A 271 -14.62 -0.04 -4.69
C SER A 271 -14.86 1.25 -5.48
N ASP A 272 -13.77 1.91 -5.87
CA ASP A 272 -13.77 3.18 -6.57
C ASP A 272 -13.12 3.07 -7.95
N SER A 273 -13.27 4.13 -8.75
CA SER A 273 -12.59 4.25 -10.03
C SER A 273 -11.08 4.41 -9.79
N ALA A 274 -10.31 3.43 -10.25
CA ALA A 274 -8.86 3.43 -10.20
C ALA A 274 -8.24 3.77 -11.56
N ALA A 275 -6.97 4.16 -11.56
CA ALA A 275 -6.19 4.26 -12.79
C ALA A 275 -6.06 2.87 -13.44
N CYS A 276 -6.05 2.84 -14.77
CA CYS A 276 -5.89 1.58 -15.51
C CYS A 276 -4.42 1.13 -15.53
N CYS A 277 -4.08 0.12 -14.74
CA CYS A 277 -2.74 -0.42 -14.60
C CYS A 277 -2.49 -1.56 -15.61
N VAL A 278 -1.86 -1.25 -16.74
CA VAL A 278 -1.58 -2.22 -17.82
C VAL A 278 -0.09 -2.41 -18.10
N ALA A 279 0.75 -1.55 -17.56
CA ALA A 279 2.19 -1.58 -17.76
C ALA A 279 2.85 -2.67 -16.89
N THR A 280 3.93 -3.29 -17.37
CA THR A 280 4.63 -4.37 -16.69
C THR A 280 6.11 -4.09 -16.44
N ASP A 281 6.69 -3.09 -17.06
CA ASP A 281 8.14 -2.85 -17.08
C ASP A 281 8.75 -2.41 -15.75
N TYR A 282 7.93 -1.98 -14.78
CA TYR A 282 8.33 -1.76 -13.39
C TYR A 282 7.85 -2.85 -12.42
N ASN A 283 7.20 -3.92 -12.90
CA ASN A 283 7.01 -5.10 -12.07
C ASN A 283 8.37 -5.63 -11.61
N TYR A 284 8.48 -6.05 -10.35
CA TYR A 284 9.75 -6.49 -9.73
C TYR A 284 10.52 -7.50 -10.59
N PHE A 285 9.86 -8.57 -11.02
CA PHE A 285 10.52 -9.65 -11.76
C PHE A 285 10.91 -9.23 -13.18
N VAL A 286 10.09 -8.42 -13.84
CA VAL A 286 10.36 -7.89 -15.18
C VAL A 286 11.52 -6.91 -15.12
N LYS A 287 11.46 -5.95 -14.20
CA LYS A 287 12.48 -4.90 -14.06
C LYS A 287 13.87 -5.43 -13.74
N LEU A 288 13.93 -6.49 -12.94
CA LEU A 288 15.20 -7.11 -12.55
C LEU A 288 15.66 -8.26 -13.45
N GLY A 289 14.93 -8.53 -14.56
CA GLY A 289 15.26 -9.64 -15.47
C GLY A 289 15.11 -11.02 -14.81
N ARG A 290 14.19 -11.15 -13.87
CA ARG A 290 13.91 -12.36 -13.09
C ARG A 290 12.62 -13.06 -13.48
N GLN A 291 11.94 -12.60 -14.55
CA GLN A 291 10.80 -13.27 -15.15
C GLN A 291 11.23 -14.08 -16.37
N PHE A 292 10.73 -15.31 -16.48
CA PHE A 292 11.09 -16.23 -17.56
C PHE A 292 9.85 -16.77 -18.27
N ASP A 293 9.88 -16.73 -19.62
CA ASP A 293 8.79 -17.19 -20.49
C ASP A 293 9.00 -18.62 -20.98
N ALA A 294 10.18 -19.21 -20.73
CA ALA A 294 10.53 -20.56 -21.11
C ALA A 294 11.50 -21.19 -20.10
N TYR A 295 11.42 -22.51 -19.94
CA TYR A 295 12.42 -23.30 -19.24
C TYR A 295 13.39 -23.93 -20.27
N ASP A 296 14.48 -23.25 -20.54
CA ASP A 296 15.47 -23.64 -21.55
C ASP A 296 16.91 -23.39 -21.07
N ALA A 297 17.87 -23.54 -21.97
CA ALA A 297 19.29 -23.33 -21.68
C ALA A 297 19.58 -21.84 -21.37
N ASN A 298 18.88 -20.90 -22.01
CA ASN A 298 19.04 -19.46 -21.77
C ASN A 298 18.59 -19.09 -20.38
N MET A 299 17.41 -19.58 -19.97
CA MET A 299 16.90 -19.39 -18.60
C MET A 299 17.92 -19.89 -17.57
N ARG A 300 18.45 -21.12 -17.72
CA ARG A 300 19.42 -21.64 -16.77
C ARG A 300 20.74 -20.85 -16.75
N SER A 301 21.16 -20.34 -17.90
CA SER A 301 22.34 -19.45 -17.97
C SER A 301 22.09 -18.14 -17.26
N SER A 302 20.93 -17.52 -17.47
CA SER A 302 20.52 -16.29 -16.77
C SER A 302 20.44 -16.50 -15.27
N LEU A 303 19.87 -17.62 -14.82
CA LEU A 303 19.80 -17.97 -13.40
C LEU A 303 21.20 -18.13 -12.77
N ALA A 304 22.13 -18.73 -13.52
CA ALA A 304 23.53 -18.86 -13.07
C ALA A 304 24.20 -17.47 -12.92
N GLU A 305 23.95 -16.56 -13.86
CA GLU A 305 24.48 -15.17 -13.74
C GLU A 305 23.85 -14.43 -12.53
N ILE A 306 22.54 -14.61 -12.29
CA ILE A 306 21.88 -14.07 -11.10
C ILE A 306 22.59 -14.60 -9.83
N PHE A 307 22.77 -15.92 -9.71
CA PHE A 307 23.41 -16.53 -8.54
C PHE A 307 24.86 -16.04 -8.30
N LYS A 308 25.62 -15.72 -9.36
CA LYS A 308 27.01 -15.19 -9.24
C LYS A 308 27.13 -13.93 -8.40
N GLY A 309 26.08 -13.11 -8.38
CA GLY A 309 26.04 -11.85 -7.62
C GLY A 309 25.79 -12.04 -6.11
N HIS A 310 25.51 -13.27 -5.66
CA HIS A 310 24.98 -13.56 -4.35
C HIS A 310 25.92 -14.45 -3.52
N LYS A 311 25.60 -14.62 -2.22
CA LYS A 311 26.36 -15.40 -1.23
C LYS A 311 25.42 -16.31 -0.43
N SER A 312 26.00 -17.20 0.35
CA SER A 312 25.26 -18.04 1.31
C SER A 312 24.38 -17.17 2.24
N GLY A 313 23.14 -17.57 2.42
CA GLY A 313 22.10 -16.87 3.17
C GLY A 313 21.24 -15.93 2.31
N ASP A 314 21.68 -15.55 1.12
CA ASP A 314 20.90 -14.69 0.25
C ASP A 314 19.67 -15.42 -0.30
N LYS A 315 18.55 -14.70 -0.41
CA LYS A 315 17.30 -15.11 -1.02
C LYS A 315 17.18 -14.51 -2.42
N ILE A 316 16.70 -15.31 -3.36
CA ILE A 316 16.60 -14.93 -4.77
C ILE A 316 15.28 -15.43 -5.31
N ASP A 317 14.42 -14.50 -5.73
CA ASP A 317 13.12 -14.79 -6.30
C ASP A 317 13.18 -14.72 -7.82
N ILE A 318 12.56 -15.70 -8.46
CA ILE A 318 12.28 -15.68 -9.91
C ILE A 318 10.81 -16.01 -10.16
N ARG A 319 10.26 -15.52 -11.25
CA ARG A 319 8.87 -15.76 -11.66
C ARG A 319 8.82 -16.37 -13.08
N PHE A 320 7.81 -17.16 -13.33
CA PHE A 320 7.50 -17.70 -14.66
C PHE A 320 6.19 -17.10 -15.16
N SER A 321 6.13 -16.80 -16.46
CA SER A 321 4.97 -16.13 -17.05
C SER A 321 3.71 -17.00 -17.14
N THR A 322 3.86 -18.33 -17.05
CA THR A 322 2.74 -19.27 -17.11
C THR A 322 2.94 -20.47 -16.21
N GLU A 323 1.85 -21.03 -15.72
CA GLU A 323 1.83 -22.28 -14.95
C GLU A 323 2.60 -23.42 -15.64
N LYS A 324 2.44 -23.54 -16.96
CA LYS A 324 3.12 -24.57 -17.75
C LYS A 324 4.63 -24.45 -17.66
N VAL A 325 5.17 -23.25 -17.83
CA VAL A 325 6.62 -23.01 -17.79
C VAL A 325 7.13 -23.19 -16.36
N TYR A 326 6.39 -22.71 -15.37
CA TYR A 326 6.70 -22.90 -13.95
C TYR A 326 6.81 -24.39 -13.59
N LYS A 327 5.81 -25.22 -13.95
CA LYS A 327 5.85 -26.66 -13.69
C LYS A 327 7.03 -27.36 -14.40
N GLN A 328 7.37 -26.93 -15.61
CA GLN A 328 8.56 -27.42 -16.30
C GLN A 328 9.84 -27.05 -15.55
N ALA A 329 9.92 -25.83 -15.02
CA ALA A 329 11.08 -25.37 -14.27
C ALA A 329 11.22 -26.09 -12.92
N VAL A 330 10.14 -26.25 -12.17
CA VAL A 330 10.15 -27.02 -10.90
C VAL A 330 10.65 -28.45 -11.15
N LYS A 331 10.08 -29.11 -12.14
CA LYS A 331 10.51 -30.47 -12.52
C LYS A 331 11.98 -30.51 -12.94
N GLY A 332 12.39 -29.62 -13.84
CA GLY A 332 13.76 -29.61 -14.38
C GLY A 332 14.79 -29.25 -13.29
N LEU A 333 14.55 -28.19 -12.55
CA LEU A 333 15.49 -27.72 -11.54
C LEU A 333 15.63 -28.67 -10.35
N PHE A 334 14.53 -29.26 -9.89
CA PHE A 334 14.53 -30.00 -8.61
C PHE A 334 14.39 -31.50 -8.78
N GLU A 335 13.43 -32.00 -9.56
CA GLU A 335 13.27 -33.44 -9.76
C GLU A 335 14.41 -34.04 -10.66
N ASN A 336 14.85 -33.28 -11.68
CA ASN A 336 15.98 -33.67 -12.54
C ASN A 336 17.32 -33.14 -12.03
N GLU A 337 17.32 -32.44 -10.86
CA GLU A 337 18.52 -31.94 -10.19
C GLU A 337 19.38 -30.95 -11.03
N GLU A 338 18.78 -30.31 -12.07
CA GLU A 338 19.53 -29.37 -12.94
C GLU A 338 19.98 -28.12 -12.20
N VAL A 339 19.37 -27.79 -11.08
CA VAL A 339 19.78 -26.65 -10.23
C VAL A 339 21.23 -26.76 -9.77
N TYR A 340 21.76 -27.97 -9.53
CA TYR A 340 23.15 -28.17 -9.11
C TYR A 340 24.15 -27.87 -10.23
N ARG A 341 23.73 -28.06 -11.51
CA ARG A 341 24.52 -27.60 -12.64
C ARG A 341 24.56 -26.08 -12.73
N VAL A 342 23.42 -25.43 -12.51
CA VAL A 342 23.32 -23.95 -12.45
C VAL A 342 24.23 -23.40 -11.37
N LEU A 343 24.16 -23.95 -10.14
CA LEU A 343 25.02 -23.57 -9.03
C LEU A 343 26.50 -23.76 -9.34
N SER A 344 26.85 -24.86 -9.99
CA SER A 344 28.24 -25.17 -10.37
C SER A 344 28.79 -24.16 -11.40
N VAL A 345 27.96 -23.72 -12.35
CA VAL A 345 28.33 -22.66 -13.32
C VAL A 345 28.47 -21.32 -12.60
N ALA A 346 27.54 -20.98 -11.70
CA ALA A 346 27.56 -19.73 -10.95
C ALA A 346 28.79 -19.62 -10.02
N ALA A 347 29.24 -20.72 -9.43
CA ALA A 347 30.35 -20.75 -8.48
C ALA A 347 31.75 -20.71 -9.12
N VAL A 348 31.86 -20.72 -10.46
CA VAL A 348 33.16 -20.67 -11.15
C VAL A 348 33.92 -19.41 -10.74
N GLY A 349 35.10 -19.60 -10.15
CA GLY A 349 35.97 -18.49 -9.67
C GLY A 349 35.56 -17.85 -8.34
N LYS A 350 34.47 -18.28 -7.71
CA LYS A 350 33.99 -17.81 -6.40
C LYS A 350 33.48 -18.98 -5.56
N ARG A 351 33.72 -18.96 -4.24
CA ARG A 351 33.16 -19.93 -3.28
C ARG A 351 32.28 -19.20 -2.27
N SER A 352 31.24 -18.54 -2.78
CA SER A 352 30.35 -17.74 -1.95
C SER A 352 29.13 -18.52 -1.41
N PHE A 353 28.85 -19.71 -1.96
CA PHE A 353 27.77 -20.60 -1.56
C PHE A 353 28.04 -22.05 -1.95
N SER A 354 27.23 -22.99 -1.44
CA SER A 354 27.34 -24.42 -1.76
C SER A 354 26.85 -24.73 -3.19
N THR A 355 27.56 -25.57 -3.90
CA THR A 355 27.13 -26.11 -5.20
C THR A 355 26.35 -27.44 -5.08
N LYS A 356 26.22 -27.96 -3.84
CA LYS A 356 25.61 -29.27 -3.55
C LYS A 356 24.35 -29.17 -2.69
N GLN A 357 24.04 -27.98 -2.19
CA GLN A 357 22.90 -27.74 -1.32
C GLN A 357 22.25 -26.42 -1.71
N ILE A 358 20.93 -26.42 -1.77
CA ILE A 358 20.09 -25.23 -1.94
C ILE A 358 18.77 -25.52 -1.23
N LYS A 359 18.21 -24.48 -0.61
CA LYS A 359 16.81 -24.52 -0.17
C LYS A 359 15.98 -23.72 -1.15
N TYR A 360 14.74 -24.10 -1.31
CA TYR A 360 13.81 -23.36 -2.16
C TYR A 360 12.40 -23.42 -1.60
N ILE A 361 11.62 -22.41 -1.95
CA ILE A 361 10.17 -22.32 -1.72
C ILE A 361 9.54 -22.14 -3.09
N ALA A 362 8.49 -22.91 -3.36
CA ALA A 362 7.76 -22.87 -4.62
C ALA A 362 6.35 -22.33 -4.34
N ASP A 363 5.96 -21.25 -5.03
CA ASP A 363 4.63 -20.66 -5.00
C ASP A 363 3.88 -20.99 -6.29
N ASP A 364 2.98 -21.97 -6.18
CA ASP A 364 2.19 -22.48 -7.31
C ASP A 364 1.11 -21.47 -7.78
N GLU A 365 0.70 -20.53 -6.93
CA GLU A 365 -0.34 -19.55 -7.23
C GLU A 365 0.21 -18.40 -8.09
N HIS A 366 1.43 -17.94 -7.80
CA HIS A 366 2.06 -16.81 -8.49
C HIS A 366 3.18 -17.25 -9.44
N PHE A 367 3.46 -18.55 -9.53
CA PHE A 367 4.52 -19.15 -10.35
C PHE A 367 5.91 -18.63 -9.98
N ILE A 368 6.15 -18.42 -8.68
CA ILE A 368 7.40 -17.88 -8.12
C ILE A 368 8.21 -19.03 -7.49
N ILE A 369 9.52 -18.97 -7.63
CA ILE A 369 10.47 -19.80 -6.89
C ILE A 369 11.43 -18.88 -6.14
N GLU A 370 11.46 -19.00 -4.82
CA GLU A 370 12.53 -18.43 -3.98
C GLU A 370 13.62 -19.46 -3.81
N PHE A 371 14.85 -19.09 -4.10
CA PHE A 371 16.05 -19.83 -3.75
C PHE A 371 16.71 -19.23 -2.53
N ILE A 372 17.18 -20.07 -1.62
CA ILE A 372 18.01 -19.68 -0.48
C ILE A 372 19.36 -20.37 -0.66
N LEU A 373 20.38 -19.58 -0.97
CA LEU A 373 21.74 -20.09 -1.16
C LEU A 373 22.33 -20.57 0.17
N VAL A 374 22.97 -21.75 0.19
CA VAL A 374 23.51 -22.37 1.41
C VAL A 374 25.03 -22.30 1.46
#